data_da31e0d37281657149193e4be652d4cc
#
_entry.id   da31e0d37281657149193e4be652d4cc
#
_cell.length_a   1.000
_cell.length_b   1.000
_cell.length_c   1.000
_cell.angle_alpha   90.00
_cell.angle_beta   90.00
_cell.angle_gamma   90.00
#
_symmetry.space_group_name_H-M   'P 1'
#
loop_
_entity.id
_entity.type
_entity.pdbx_description
1 polymer ?
#
loop_
_entity_poly.entity_id
_entity_poly.type
_entity_poly.pdbx_seq_one_letter_code
_entity_poly.pdbx_strand_id
1 'polypeptide(L)'
;GGADAVRRCLRSSGLEASYQLWLGENLGRADERMRLIPADAPLPEPLQPLLVALLIAKEPSIPNERALPLFGLEDGLYLQHPDHPGLMTKREARIQLLADLELPDQGVLWDLGAGTGSIGLEALRLRPQLRLLAVERRAGGAALIQANAERLEVMPSAVVETDALSLLSADLPDGLDQPDRVLLGGGGPHREALLKAVLQRLRPAGIVVIPLATLEAVATLRPLLEQSGLTVQLNQLQAWRGQPLSDGTRLAPMNPILSLKGTKS
;
A
#
# COMPACT_ATOMS: atom_id res chain seq x y z
N GLY A 1 -0.06 -28.62 -13.06
CA GLY A 1 -0.14 -27.81 -14.15
C GLY A 1 -0.18 -26.31 -14.01
N GLY A 2 0.15 -25.60 -15.10
CA GLY A 2 0.34 -24.17 -15.11
C GLY A 2 -0.88 -23.33 -14.77
N ALA A 3 -2.06 -23.61 -15.41
CA ALA A 3 -3.27 -22.79 -15.21
C ALA A 3 -3.81 -22.84 -13.78
N ASP A 4 -3.77 -23.99 -13.15
CA ASP A 4 -4.19 -24.17 -11.77
C ASP A 4 -3.23 -23.47 -10.78
N ALA A 5 -1.93 -23.49 -11.06
CA ALA A 5 -0.96 -22.73 -10.27
C ALA A 5 -1.18 -21.22 -10.38
N VAL A 6 -1.45 -20.70 -11.58
CA VAL A 6 -1.77 -19.27 -11.80
C VAL A 6 -3.02 -18.89 -11.02
N ARG A 7 -4.08 -19.70 -11.09
CA ARG A 7 -5.31 -19.43 -10.36
C ARG A 7 -5.11 -19.46 -8.84
N ARG A 8 -4.38 -20.44 -8.31
CA ARG A 8 -4.02 -20.44 -6.89
C ARG A 8 -3.22 -19.20 -6.50
N CYS A 9 -2.29 -18.78 -7.34
CA CYS A 9 -1.51 -17.57 -7.11
C CYS A 9 -2.41 -16.32 -7.02
N LEU A 10 -3.36 -16.16 -7.96
CA LEU A 10 -4.32 -15.05 -7.92
C LEU A 10 -5.15 -15.05 -6.63
N ARG A 11 -5.66 -16.21 -6.22
CA ARG A 11 -6.43 -16.37 -4.97
C ARG A 11 -5.59 -16.02 -3.75
N SER A 12 -4.40 -16.58 -3.67
CA SER A 12 -3.51 -16.36 -2.52
C SER A 12 -3.02 -14.91 -2.39
N SER A 13 -2.97 -14.18 -3.52
CA SER A 13 -2.59 -12.78 -3.56
C SER A 13 -3.77 -11.83 -3.38
N GLY A 14 -5.01 -12.34 -3.28
CA GLY A 14 -6.23 -11.51 -3.23
C GLY A 14 -6.53 -10.78 -4.54
N LEU A 15 -5.92 -11.21 -5.65
CA LEU A 15 -6.02 -10.54 -6.96
C LEU A 15 -7.06 -11.19 -7.90
N GLU A 16 -7.76 -12.24 -7.48
CA GLU A 16 -8.70 -12.97 -8.33
C GLU A 16 -9.84 -12.07 -8.84
N ALA A 17 -10.29 -11.13 -8.03
CA ALA A 17 -11.30 -10.15 -8.43
C ALA A 17 -10.78 -9.11 -9.43
N SER A 18 -9.47 -8.84 -9.41
CA SER A 18 -8.82 -7.79 -10.20
C SER A 18 -8.40 -8.23 -11.60
N TYR A 19 -8.43 -9.55 -11.88
CA TYR A 19 -8.00 -10.08 -13.18
C TYR A 19 -9.03 -11.04 -13.76
N GLN A 20 -9.12 -11.05 -15.10
CA GLN A 20 -9.74 -12.14 -15.86
C GLN A 20 -8.66 -13.16 -16.19
N LEU A 21 -8.93 -14.43 -15.95
CA LEU A 21 -8.08 -15.53 -16.40
C LEU A 21 -8.62 -16.08 -17.73
N TRP A 22 -7.81 -15.97 -18.77
CA TRP A 22 -8.07 -16.58 -20.07
C TRP A 22 -7.10 -17.72 -20.29
N LEU A 23 -7.60 -18.80 -20.89
CA LEU A 23 -6.78 -19.92 -21.34
C LEU A 23 -6.80 -19.98 -22.86
N GLY A 24 -5.60 -19.90 -23.45
CA GLY A 24 -5.35 -20.12 -24.88
C GLY A 24 -4.74 -21.50 -25.09
N GLU A 25 -5.42 -22.36 -25.82
CA GLU A 25 -4.95 -23.71 -26.15
C GLU A 25 -4.61 -23.78 -27.63
N ASN A 26 -3.49 -24.39 -27.97
CA ASN A 26 -3.01 -24.62 -29.34
C ASN A 26 -2.99 -23.35 -30.20
N LEU A 27 -2.60 -22.21 -29.60
CA LEU A 27 -2.58 -20.91 -30.28
C LEU A 27 -1.75 -20.97 -31.59
N GLY A 28 -2.32 -20.41 -32.67
CA GLY A 28 -1.75 -20.44 -34.01
C GLY A 28 -1.96 -21.73 -34.78
N ARG A 29 -2.75 -22.70 -34.28
CA ARG A 29 -3.13 -23.94 -34.95
C ARG A 29 -4.59 -23.94 -35.38
N ALA A 30 -4.98 -24.88 -36.25
CA ALA A 30 -6.35 -25.01 -36.73
C ALA A 30 -7.37 -25.35 -35.60
N ASP A 31 -6.91 -25.91 -34.50
CA ASP A 31 -7.68 -26.29 -33.32
C ASP A 31 -7.47 -25.32 -32.14
N GLU A 32 -7.06 -24.09 -32.44
CA GLU A 32 -6.94 -23.01 -31.46
C GLU A 32 -8.23 -22.77 -30.69
N ARG A 33 -8.10 -22.59 -29.37
CA ARG A 33 -9.24 -22.25 -28.50
C ARG A 33 -8.85 -21.20 -27.48
N MET A 34 -9.69 -20.17 -27.33
CA MET A 34 -9.60 -19.16 -26.28
C MET A 34 -10.82 -19.27 -25.37
N ARG A 35 -10.60 -19.36 -24.06
CA ARG A 35 -11.68 -19.46 -23.07
C ARG A 35 -11.44 -18.55 -21.89
N LEU A 36 -12.43 -17.71 -21.55
CA LEU A 36 -12.49 -17.03 -20.27
C LEU A 36 -12.87 -18.04 -19.17
N ILE A 37 -12.13 -18.06 -18.09
CA ILE A 37 -12.40 -18.91 -16.93
C ILE A 37 -13.02 -18.05 -15.82
N PRO A 38 -14.29 -18.24 -15.47
CA PRO A 38 -14.90 -17.56 -14.33
C PRO A 38 -14.17 -17.93 -13.02
N ALA A 39 -14.15 -17.01 -12.06
CA ALA A 39 -13.43 -17.20 -10.81
C ALA A 39 -13.92 -18.38 -9.99
N ASP A 40 -15.22 -18.64 -10.01
CA ASP A 40 -15.93 -19.70 -9.30
C ASP A 40 -16.05 -21.03 -10.09
N ALA A 41 -15.77 -21.02 -11.41
CA ALA A 41 -15.88 -22.22 -12.23
C ALA A 41 -14.64 -23.13 -12.11
N PRO A 42 -14.77 -24.45 -12.20
CA PRO A 42 -13.63 -25.35 -12.28
C PRO A 42 -12.83 -25.08 -13.57
N LEU A 43 -11.54 -25.43 -13.56
CA LEU A 43 -10.77 -25.44 -14.80
C LEU A 43 -11.30 -26.53 -15.73
N PRO A 44 -11.37 -26.27 -17.04
CA PRO A 44 -11.77 -27.31 -17.99
C PRO A 44 -10.76 -28.45 -18.01
N GLU A 45 -11.26 -29.67 -18.12
CA GLU A 45 -10.45 -30.88 -18.27
C GLU A 45 -10.93 -31.71 -19.46
N PRO A 46 -10.01 -32.33 -20.22
CA PRO A 46 -8.54 -32.17 -20.15
C PRO A 46 -8.08 -30.84 -20.76
N LEU A 47 -6.97 -30.30 -20.23
CA LEU A 47 -6.28 -29.18 -20.84
C LEU A 47 -5.26 -29.68 -21.88
N GLN A 48 -5.08 -28.91 -22.95
CA GLN A 48 -4.10 -29.25 -23.99
C GLN A 48 -2.66 -29.00 -23.48
N PRO A 49 -1.66 -29.77 -23.97
CA PRO A 49 -0.26 -29.57 -23.58
C PRO A 49 0.28 -28.17 -23.93
N LEU A 50 -0.14 -27.61 -25.08
CA LEU A 50 0.21 -26.24 -25.49
C LEU A 50 -0.84 -25.29 -24.92
N LEU A 51 -0.56 -24.76 -23.73
CA LEU A 51 -1.45 -23.92 -22.98
C LEU A 51 -0.76 -22.61 -22.57
N VAL A 52 -1.41 -21.49 -22.85
CA VAL A 52 -1.04 -20.16 -22.38
C VAL A 52 -2.14 -19.65 -21.43
N ALA A 53 -1.73 -19.20 -20.25
CA ALA A 53 -2.63 -18.50 -19.33
C ALA A 53 -2.40 -16.99 -19.49
N LEU A 54 -3.45 -16.24 -19.81
CA LEU A 54 -3.46 -14.79 -19.94
C LEU A 54 -4.20 -14.19 -18.75
N LEU A 55 -3.60 -13.22 -18.10
CA LEU A 55 -4.21 -12.41 -17.06
C LEU A 55 -4.50 -11.02 -17.63
N ILE A 56 -5.78 -10.71 -17.76
CA ILE A 56 -6.23 -9.40 -18.22
C ILE A 56 -6.76 -8.64 -17.01
N ALA A 57 -6.15 -7.52 -16.69
CA ALA A 57 -6.62 -6.67 -15.60
C ALA A 57 -8.06 -6.18 -15.92
N LYS A 58 -8.95 -6.32 -14.96
CA LYS A 58 -10.24 -5.65 -15.01
C LYS A 58 -10.05 -4.23 -14.56
N GLU A 59 -10.74 -3.29 -15.20
CA GLU A 59 -10.90 -1.99 -14.58
C GLU A 59 -11.66 -2.19 -13.26
N PRO A 60 -11.09 -1.82 -12.12
CA PRO A 60 -11.79 -1.99 -10.85
C PRO A 60 -13.07 -1.16 -10.89
N SER A 61 -14.21 -1.78 -10.61
CA SER A 61 -15.46 -1.04 -10.43
C SER A 61 -15.28 0.06 -9.40
N ILE A 62 -15.88 1.23 -9.61
CA ILE A 62 -15.91 2.28 -8.59
C ILE A 62 -16.69 1.71 -7.40
N PRO A 63 -16.08 1.60 -6.22
CA PRO A 63 -16.77 1.05 -5.07
C PRO A 63 -17.89 1.99 -4.63
N ASN A 64 -18.98 1.44 -4.11
CA ASN A 64 -19.93 2.25 -3.36
C ASN A 64 -19.29 2.58 -2.01
N GLU A 65 -18.83 3.81 -1.85
CA GLU A 65 -18.09 4.28 -0.66
C GLU A 65 -18.85 4.00 0.63
N ARG A 66 -20.20 4.20 0.63
CA ARG A 66 -21.07 3.96 1.79
C ARG A 66 -21.17 2.50 2.22
N ALA A 67 -20.85 1.57 1.32
CA ALA A 67 -20.82 0.13 1.61
C ALA A 67 -19.43 -0.35 2.08
N LEU A 68 -18.40 0.51 2.00
CA LEU A 68 -17.05 0.15 2.43
C LEU A 68 -16.92 0.21 3.95
N PRO A 69 -16.09 -0.66 4.55
CA PRO A 69 -15.63 -0.46 5.93
C PRO A 69 -15.01 0.92 6.11
N LEU A 70 -15.07 1.45 7.33
CA LEU A 70 -14.50 2.77 7.62
C LEU A 70 -12.98 2.79 7.36
N PHE A 71 -12.26 1.70 7.70
CA PHE A 71 -10.83 1.51 7.45
C PHE A 71 -10.52 0.01 7.31
N GLY A 72 -9.26 -0.30 7.01
CA GLY A 72 -8.83 -1.68 6.77
C GLY A 72 -9.42 -2.21 5.47
N LEU A 73 -9.46 -1.38 4.44
CA LEU A 73 -9.99 -1.71 3.13
C LEU A 73 -9.17 -2.84 2.48
N GLU A 74 -9.83 -3.65 1.67
CA GLU A 74 -9.14 -4.71 0.91
C GLU A 74 -8.15 -4.13 -0.10
N ASP A 75 -7.01 -4.80 -0.27
CA ASP A 75 -5.94 -4.34 -1.17
C ASP A 75 -6.40 -4.16 -2.62
N GLY A 76 -7.35 -4.99 -3.06
CA GLY A 76 -7.92 -4.95 -4.41
C GLY A 76 -8.83 -3.75 -4.70
N LEU A 77 -9.18 -2.94 -3.69
CA LEU A 77 -9.95 -1.72 -3.89
C LEU A 77 -9.10 -0.56 -4.41
N TYR A 78 -7.78 -0.63 -4.25
CA TYR A 78 -6.86 0.41 -4.72
C TYR A 78 -6.38 0.12 -6.13
N LEU A 79 -6.37 1.16 -6.95
CA LEU A 79 -5.59 1.17 -8.18
C LEU A 79 -4.11 1.05 -7.82
N GLN A 80 -3.37 0.31 -8.61
CA GLN A 80 -1.95 0.06 -8.37
C GLN A 80 -1.13 0.49 -9.57
N HIS A 81 0.15 0.78 -9.35
CA HIS A 81 1.05 1.13 -10.43
C HIS A 81 1.17 -0.04 -11.41
N PRO A 82 0.95 0.18 -12.73
CA PRO A 82 0.91 -0.91 -13.71
C PRO A 82 2.22 -1.71 -13.78
N ASP A 83 3.36 -1.02 -13.63
CA ASP A 83 4.68 -1.66 -13.69
C ASP A 83 5.08 -2.39 -12.40
N HIS A 84 4.37 -2.14 -11.31
CA HIS A 84 4.67 -2.70 -9.99
C HIS A 84 3.40 -3.18 -9.27
N PRO A 85 2.65 -4.13 -9.85
CA PRO A 85 1.45 -4.65 -9.23
C PRO A 85 1.80 -5.32 -7.87
N GLY A 86 1.00 -5.03 -6.87
CA GLY A 86 1.22 -5.55 -5.51
C GLY A 86 2.21 -4.77 -4.65
N LEU A 87 2.86 -3.75 -5.20
CA LEU A 87 3.73 -2.85 -4.44
C LEU A 87 2.89 -1.80 -3.70
N MET A 88 2.22 -2.23 -2.67
CA MET A 88 1.49 -1.38 -1.74
C MET A 88 1.55 -1.97 -0.34
N THR A 89 1.35 -1.15 0.67
CA THR A 89 1.24 -1.60 2.05
C THR A 89 -0.01 -2.47 2.21
N LYS A 90 0.17 -3.71 2.63
CA LYS A 90 -0.92 -4.67 2.76
C LYS A 90 -1.87 -4.29 3.88
N ARG A 91 -3.13 -4.73 3.77
CA ARG A 91 -4.22 -4.41 4.69
C ARG A 91 -3.83 -4.53 6.16
N GLU A 92 -3.23 -5.65 6.56
CA GLU A 92 -2.86 -5.94 7.95
C GLU A 92 -1.80 -4.94 8.47
N ALA A 93 -0.81 -4.65 7.63
CA ALA A 93 0.21 -3.65 7.93
C ALA A 93 -0.38 -2.23 7.99
N ARG A 94 -1.28 -1.91 7.08
CA ARG A 94 -1.95 -0.60 7.00
C ARG A 94 -2.78 -0.32 8.25
N ILE A 95 -3.52 -1.32 8.75
CA ILE A 95 -4.28 -1.22 10.00
C ILE A 95 -3.34 -0.88 11.17
N GLN A 96 -2.21 -1.60 11.29
CA GLN A 96 -1.24 -1.35 12.36
C GLN A 96 -0.63 0.05 12.27
N LEU A 97 -0.24 0.48 11.07
CA LEU A 97 0.38 1.79 10.87
C LEU A 97 -0.61 2.93 11.16
N LEU A 98 -1.89 2.76 10.80
CA LEU A 98 -2.94 3.73 11.15
C LEU A 98 -3.14 3.82 12.66
N ALA A 99 -3.10 2.68 13.38
CA ALA A 99 -3.15 2.66 14.84
C ALA A 99 -1.94 3.35 15.46
N ASP A 100 -0.72 3.08 14.95
CA ASP A 100 0.53 3.67 15.46
C ASP A 100 0.59 5.20 15.22
N LEU A 101 -0.08 5.71 14.18
CA LEU A 101 -0.17 7.14 13.90
C LEU A 101 -1.02 7.92 14.93
N GLU A 102 -1.89 7.26 15.70
CA GLU A 102 -2.74 7.93 16.70
C GLU A 102 -3.38 9.22 16.15
N LEU A 103 -4.12 9.08 15.06
CA LEU A 103 -4.64 10.19 14.26
C LEU A 103 -5.47 11.18 15.11
N PRO A 104 -5.09 12.46 15.18
CA PRO A 104 -5.91 13.47 15.85
C PRO A 104 -7.18 13.78 15.04
N ASP A 105 -8.15 14.45 15.64
CA ASP A 105 -9.37 14.83 14.94
C ASP A 105 -9.09 15.80 13.79
N GLN A 106 -8.11 16.67 13.94
CA GLN A 106 -7.65 17.62 12.94
C GLN A 106 -6.14 17.82 13.05
N GLY A 107 -5.50 18.29 12.00
CA GLY A 107 -4.05 18.52 11.95
C GLY A 107 -3.49 18.21 10.58
N VAL A 108 -2.17 18.14 10.50
CA VAL A 108 -1.42 17.87 9.26
C VAL A 108 -0.81 16.48 9.32
N LEU A 109 -1.16 15.65 8.33
CA LEU A 109 -0.55 14.35 8.10
C LEU A 109 0.34 14.42 6.86
N TRP A 110 1.59 14.00 6.99
CA TRP A 110 2.47 13.75 5.85
C TRP A 110 2.54 12.25 5.58
N ASP A 111 2.31 11.86 4.33
CA ASP A 111 2.55 10.51 3.81
C ASP A 111 3.68 10.60 2.78
N LEU A 112 4.91 10.36 3.25
CA LEU A 112 6.14 10.50 2.45
C LEU A 112 6.56 9.15 1.87
N GLY A 113 6.48 9.01 0.57
CA GLY A 113 6.57 7.74 -0.14
C GLY A 113 5.21 7.04 -0.16
N ALA A 114 4.17 7.79 -0.49
CA ALA A 114 2.78 7.37 -0.35
C ALA A 114 2.37 6.16 -1.23
N GLY A 115 3.13 5.87 -2.29
CA GLY A 115 2.83 4.77 -3.20
C GLY A 115 1.46 4.92 -3.84
N THR A 116 0.51 4.07 -3.47
CA THR A 116 -0.89 4.16 -3.92
C THR A 116 -1.72 5.16 -3.11
N GLY A 117 -1.15 5.78 -2.09
CA GLY A 117 -1.85 6.65 -1.15
C GLY A 117 -2.67 5.92 -0.10
N SER A 118 -2.61 4.60 -0.04
CA SER A 118 -3.58 3.77 0.71
C SER A 118 -3.64 4.11 2.21
N ILE A 119 -2.55 4.47 2.86
CA ILE A 119 -2.55 4.81 4.30
C ILE A 119 -3.09 6.23 4.51
N GLY A 120 -2.57 7.21 3.78
CA GLY A 120 -3.01 8.59 3.88
C GLY A 120 -4.50 8.76 3.54
N LEU A 121 -4.99 8.06 2.53
CA LEU A 121 -6.40 8.10 2.13
C LEU A 121 -7.32 7.41 3.15
N GLU A 122 -6.94 6.27 3.74
CA GLU A 122 -7.69 5.69 4.86
C GLU A 122 -7.64 6.58 6.11
N ALA A 123 -6.55 7.30 6.36
CA ALA A 123 -6.48 8.28 7.44
C ALA A 123 -7.51 9.40 7.25
N LEU A 124 -7.72 9.88 6.02
CA LEU A 124 -8.77 10.87 5.71
C LEU A 124 -10.18 10.31 5.89
N ARG A 125 -10.42 9.03 5.62
CA ARG A 125 -11.71 8.38 5.91
C ARG A 125 -12.00 8.33 7.43
N LEU A 126 -10.96 8.01 8.23
CA LEU A 126 -11.04 7.99 9.69
C LEU A 126 -11.18 9.37 10.30
N ARG A 127 -10.53 10.37 9.72
CA ARG A 127 -10.44 11.74 10.20
C ARG A 127 -10.56 12.74 9.04
N PRO A 128 -11.78 13.06 8.59
CA PRO A 128 -12.01 13.91 7.40
C PRO A 128 -11.48 15.35 7.54
N GLN A 129 -11.17 15.79 8.76
CA GLN A 129 -10.63 17.13 9.02
C GLN A 129 -9.10 17.18 9.00
N LEU A 130 -8.42 16.05 8.78
CA LEU A 130 -6.98 16.04 8.55
C LEU A 130 -6.64 16.68 7.20
N ARG A 131 -5.52 17.39 7.18
CA ARG A 131 -4.91 17.91 5.96
C ARG A 131 -3.77 16.99 5.55
N LEU A 132 -3.97 16.27 4.46
CA LEU A 132 -3.00 15.30 3.97
C LEU A 132 -2.09 15.92 2.91
N LEU A 133 -0.78 15.86 3.13
CA LEU A 133 0.26 16.00 2.13
C LEU A 133 0.77 14.60 1.75
N ALA A 134 0.45 14.15 0.56
CA ALA A 134 0.95 12.89 0.01
C ALA A 134 2.06 13.14 -1.00
N VAL A 135 3.20 12.48 -0.82
CA VAL A 135 4.38 12.67 -1.67
C VAL A 135 4.81 11.31 -2.21
N GLU A 136 4.90 11.20 -3.53
CA GLU A 136 5.39 10.00 -4.20
C GLU A 136 6.35 10.41 -5.33
N ARG A 137 7.50 9.74 -5.41
CA ARG A 137 8.54 10.08 -6.39
C ARG A 137 8.39 9.39 -7.75
N ARG A 138 7.61 8.30 -7.80
CA ARG A 138 7.43 7.55 -9.05
C ARG A 138 6.57 8.32 -10.01
N ALA A 139 6.97 8.30 -11.28
CA ALA A 139 6.18 8.87 -12.37
C ALA A 139 4.77 8.25 -12.40
N GLY A 140 3.76 9.10 -12.52
CA GLY A 140 2.34 8.71 -12.45
C GLY A 140 1.81 8.48 -11.04
N GLY A 141 2.66 8.62 -10.00
CA GLY A 141 2.27 8.39 -8.61
C GLY A 141 1.23 9.38 -8.11
N ALA A 142 1.36 10.66 -8.45
CA ALA A 142 0.37 11.67 -8.07
C ALA A 142 -1.00 11.38 -8.72
N ALA A 143 -1.04 11.05 -10.00
CA ALA A 143 -2.27 10.70 -10.69
C ALA A 143 -2.92 9.44 -10.09
N LEU A 144 -2.12 8.44 -9.73
CA LEU A 144 -2.58 7.22 -9.09
C LEU A 144 -3.22 7.51 -7.72
N ILE A 145 -2.57 8.34 -6.89
CA ILE A 145 -3.10 8.73 -5.57
C ILE A 145 -4.41 9.50 -5.73
N GLN A 146 -4.47 10.42 -6.69
CA GLN A 146 -5.69 11.20 -6.99
C GLN A 146 -6.84 10.29 -7.42
N ALA A 147 -6.59 9.36 -8.34
CA ALA A 147 -7.60 8.40 -8.79
C ALA A 147 -8.09 7.50 -7.64
N ASN A 148 -7.23 7.09 -6.71
CA ASN A 148 -7.63 6.37 -5.51
C ASN A 148 -8.42 7.27 -4.53
N ALA A 149 -8.07 8.56 -4.41
CA ALA A 149 -8.79 9.51 -3.58
C ALA A 149 -10.24 9.71 -4.08
N GLU A 150 -10.41 9.87 -5.39
CA GLU A 150 -11.73 9.94 -6.04
C GLU A 150 -12.56 8.68 -5.78
N ARG A 151 -11.95 7.50 -5.90
CA ARG A 151 -12.61 6.20 -5.64
C ARG A 151 -13.10 6.06 -4.20
N LEU A 152 -12.42 6.68 -3.25
CA LEU A 152 -12.73 6.62 -1.81
C LEU A 152 -13.48 7.85 -1.32
N GLU A 153 -13.85 8.77 -2.21
CA GLU A 153 -14.52 10.03 -1.92
C GLU A 153 -13.84 10.85 -0.80
N VAL A 154 -12.50 10.89 -0.83
CA VAL A 154 -11.67 11.69 0.08
C VAL A 154 -10.82 12.69 -0.70
N MET A 155 -10.45 13.79 -0.05
CA MET A 155 -9.70 14.86 -0.72
C MET A 155 -8.40 15.19 0.04
N PRO A 156 -7.24 14.74 -0.47
CA PRO A 156 -5.94 15.19 0.02
C PRO A 156 -5.78 16.70 -0.15
N SER A 157 -5.13 17.36 0.81
CA SER A 157 -4.83 18.80 0.70
C SER A 157 -3.78 19.10 -0.36
N ALA A 158 -2.82 18.20 -0.52
CA ALA A 158 -1.84 18.24 -1.61
C ALA A 158 -1.34 16.83 -1.96
N VAL A 159 -1.15 16.59 -3.26
CA VAL A 159 -0.47 15.40 -3.79
C VAL A 159 0.65 15.88 -4.69
N VAL A 160 1.89 15.50 -4.37
CA VAL A 160 3.09 16.01 -5.04
C VAL A 160 3.93 14.85 -5.57
N GLU A 161 4.23 14.90 -6.88
CA GLU A 161 5.09 13.92 -7.53
C GLU A 161 6.53 14.42 -7.54
N THR A 162 7.29 14.08 -6.48
CA THR A 162 8.68 14.48 -6.32
C THR A 162 9.40 13.62 -5.29
N ASP A 163 10.71 13.77 -5.21
CA ASP A 163 11.48 13.24 -4.09
C ASP A 163 11.15 14.01 -2.80
N ALA A 164 10.84 13.28 -1.72
CA ALA A 164 10.40 13.89 -0.45
C ALA A 164 11.49 14.78 0.19
N LEU A 165 12.77 14.41 0.11
CA LEU A 165 13.85 15.23 0.67
C LEU A 165 14.00 16.55 -0.12
N SER A 166 13.87 16.49 -1.43
CA SER A 166 13.88 17.67 -2.30
C SER A 166 12.71 18.59 -1.98
N LEU A 167 11.51 18.05 -1.78
CA LEU A 167 10.34 18.83 -1.37
C LEU A 167 10.55 19.53 -0.03
N LEU A 168 11.06 18.81 0.97
CA LEU A 168 11.31 19.39 2.30
C LEU A 168 12.43 20.45 2.31
N SER A 169 13.23 20.55 1.25
CA SER A 169 14.24 21.60 1.05
C SER A 169 13.69 22.84 0.34
N ALA A 170 12.44 22.79 -0.10
CA ALA A 170 11.73 23.88 -0.77
C ALA A 170 10.56 24.40 0.11
N ASP A 171 9.83 25.36 -0.41
CA ASP A 171 8.61 25.84 0.22
C ASP A 171 7.48 24.79 0.04
N LEU A 172 6.87 24.43 1.14
CA LEU A 172 5.74 23.51 1.15
C LEU A 172 4.42 24.27 0.88
N PRO A 173 3.37 23.60 0.40
CA PRO A 173 2.07 24.23 0.25
C PRO A 173 1.60 24.84 1.58
N ASP A 174 0.89 25.98 1.49
CA ASP A 174 0.46 26.77 2.62
C ASP A 174 -0.25 25.94 3.71
N GLY A 175 0.26 26.11 4.92
CA GLY A 175 -0.27 25.46 6.11
C GLY A 175 0.03 23.96 6.21
N LEU A 176 0.85 23.39 5.34
CA LEU A 176 1.30 21.99 5.40
C LEU A 176 2.75 21.84 5.86
N ASP A 177 3.41 22.90 6.29
CA ASP A 177 4.83 22.99 6.63
C ASP A 177 5.21 22.33 7.96
N GLN A 178 4.26 22.16 8.88
CA GLN A 178 4.47 21.55 10.19
C GLN A 178 3.49 20.39 10.42
N PRO A 179 3.96 19.15 10.33
CA PRO A 179 3.09 17.98 10.53
C PRO A 179 2.85 17.66 12.00
N ASP A 180 1.65 17.20 12.31
CA ASP A 180 1.29 16.55 13.57
C ASP A 180 1.59 15.05 13.50
N ARG A 181 1.46 14.46 12.31
CA ARG A 181 1.68 13.04 12.03
C ARG A 181 2.48 12.87 10.76
N VAL A 182 3.43 11.96 10.79
CA VAL A 182 4.23 11.62 9.61
C VAL A 182 4.29 10.11 9.45
N LEU A 183 3.87 9.63 8.30
CA LEU A 183 4.22 8.32 7.81
C LEU A 183 5.42 8.46 6.88
N LEU A 184 6.52 7.81 7.22
CA LEU A 184 7.75 7.84 6.43
C LEU A 184 7.93 6.49 5.74
N GLY A 185 7.35 6.34 4.55
CA GLY A 185 7.43 5.12 3.75
C GLY A 185 8.67 5.06 2.87
N GLY A 186 9.15 3.85 2.62
CA GLY A 186 10.19 3.54 1.64
C GLY A 186 11.61 3.96 2.01
N GLY A 187 11.88 5.20 2.09
CA GLY A 187 13.12 5.80 2.60
C GLY A 187 14.39 5.68 1.74
N GLY A 188 14.55 4.73 0.88
CA GLY A 188 15.73 4.64 0.00
C GLY A 188 17.10 4.90 0.70
N PRO A 189 18.14 5.28 -0.06
CA PRO A 189 19.47 5.55 0.50
C PRO A 189 19.55 6.85 1.34
N HIS A 190 18.61 7.78 1.17
CA HIS A 190 18.61 9.09 1.84
C HIS A 190 17.69 9.15 3.07
N ARG A 191 17.25 8.01 3.61
CA ARG A 191 16.28 7.94 4.72
C ARG A 191 16.69 8.66 5.98
N GLU A 192 17.99 8.69 6.30
CA GLU A 192 18.51 9.44 7.45
C GLU A 192 18.37 10.96 7.28
N ALA A 193 18.76 11.47 6.12
CA ALA A 193 18.62 12.89 5.80
C ALA A 193 17.14 13.30 5.77
N LEU A 194 16.29 12.46 5.19
CA LEU A 194 14.85 12.69 5.16
C LEU A 194 14.26 12.69 6.56
N LEU A 195 14.62 11.72 7.41
CA LEU A 195 14.15 11.70 8.80
C LEU A 195 14.58 12.96 9.57
N LYS A 196 15.85 13.39 9.44
CA LYS A 196 16.32 14.64 10.06
C LYS A 196 15.52 15.85 9.62
N ALA A 197 15.22 15.98 8.33
CA ALA A 197 14.40 17.06 7.80
C ALA A 197 12.95 17.02 8.34
N VAL A 198 12.36 15.83 8.46
CA VAL A 198 11.04 15.62 9.08
C VAL A 198 11.05 16.07 10.54
N LEU A 199 12.04 15.64 11.33
CA LEU A 199 12.11 15.94 12.78
C LEU A 199 12.26 17.43 13.08
N GLN A 200 12.88 18.21 12.19
CA GLN A 200 12.96 19.66 12.31
C GLN A 200 11.60 20.35 12.19
N ARG A 201 10.67 19.77 11.44
CA ARG A 201 9.34 20.31 11.15
C ARG A 201 8.23 19.70 12.01
N LEU A 202 8.48 18.53 12.62
CA LEU A 202 7.51 17.81 13.44
C LEU A 202 7.11 18.65 14.66
N ARG A 203 5.82 18.87 14.84
CA ARG A 203 5.27 19.63 15.98
C ARG A 203 5.55 18.94 17.33
N PRO A 204 5.50 19.68 18.44
CA PRO A 204 5.42 19.10 19.78
C PRO A 204 4.22 18.14 19.84
N ALA A 205 4.34 17.04 20.57
CA ALA A 205 3.40 15.92 20.60
C ALA A 205 3.17 15.25 19.24
N GLY A 206 3.98 15.57 18.24
CA GLY A 206 3.92 14.96 16.91
C GLY A 206 4.43 13.52 16.92
N ILE A 207 3.90 12.70 16.00
CA ILE A 207 4.29 11.30 15.86
C ILE A 207 4.83 11.05 14.46
N VAL A 208 5.96 10.33 14.39
CA VAL A 208 6.49 9.76 13.16
C VAL A 208 6.42 8.23 13.23
N VAL A 209 5.88 7.61 12.19
CA VAL A 209 5.79 6.15 12.03
C VAL A 209 6.55 5.75 10.78
N ILE A 210 7.45 4.78 10.92
CA ILE A 210 8.35 4.35 9.86
C ILE A 210 8.21 2.83 9.69
N PRO A 211 7.50 2.35 8.65
CA PRO A 211 7.49 0.94 8.31
C PRO A 211 8.83 0.52 7.71
N LEU A 212 9.44 -0.52 8.26
CA LEU A 212 10.75 -1.01 7.87
C LEU A 212 10.71 -2.53 7.61
N ALA A 213 11.56 -2.97 6.70
CA ALA A 213 11.68 -4.38 6.35
C ALA A 213 12.95 -5.04 6.94
N THR A 214 13.90 -4.25 7.45
CA THR A 214 15.22 -4.74 7.90
C THR A 214 15.60 -4.21 9.27
N LEU A 215 16.36 -5.01 10.02
CA LEU A 215 16.90 -4.62 11.32
C LEU A 215 17.99 -3.55 11.19
N GLU A 216 18.74 -3.54 10.09
CA GLU A 216 19.77 -2.53 9.81
C GLU A 216 19.15 -1.14 9.69
N ALA A 217 17.97 -1.06 9.06
CA ALA A 217 17.24 0.20 8.97
C ALA A 217 16.77 0.68 10.36
N VAL A 218 16.32 -0.23 11.22
CA VAL A 218 15.99 0.10 12.62
C VAL A 218 17.24 0.58 13.36
N ALA A 219 18.36 -0.15 13.25
CA ALA A 219 19.62 0.21 13.91
C ALA A 219 20.14 1.59 13.50
N THR A 220 19.84 2.01 12.27
CA THR A 220 20.21 3.33 11.75
C THR A 220 19.25 4.43 12.22
N LEU A 221 17.94 4.20 12.16
CA LEU A 221 16.97 5.29 12.38
C LEU A 221 16.55 5.47 13.83
N ARG A 222 16.55 4.39 14.63
CA ARG A 222 16.18 4.47 16.04
C ARG A 222 17.06 5.45 16.84
N PRO A 223 18.40 5.41 16.75
CA PRO A 223 19.25 6.38 17.47
C PRO A 223 18.98 7.83 17.09
N LEU A 224 18.61 8.10 15.82
CA LEU A 224 18.27 9.45 15.37
C LEU A 224 17.01 9.99 16.05
N LEU A 225 15.99 9.15 16.21
CA LEU A 225 14.78 9.51 16.93
C LEU A 225 15.08 9.78 18.41
N GLU A 226 15.82 8.88 19.08
CA GLU A 226 16.18 8.99 20.50
C GLU A 226 17.04 10.24 20.76
N GLN A 227 18.05 10.51 19.92
CA GLN A 227 18.90 11.70 20.01
C GLN A 227 18.15 13.01 19.77
N SER A 228 17.03 12.94 19.02
CA SER A 228 16.14 14.08 18.79
C SER A 228 15.09 14.26 19.89
N GLY A 229 15.18 13.51 20.99
CA GLY A 229 14.30 13.63 22.15
C GLY A 229 12.94 12.95 21.99
N LEU A 230 12.79 12.03 21.06
CA LEU A 230 11.53 11.29 20.89
C LEU A 230 11.53 10.03 21.78
N THR A 231 10.35 9.73 22.33
CA THR A 231 10.08 8.40 22.89
C THR A 231 9.87 7.41 21.76
N VAL A 232 10.65 6.32 21.75
CA VAL A 232 10.69 5.37 20.64
C VAL A 232 10.07 4.04 21.02
N GLN A 233 9.19 3.53 20.15
CA GLN A 233 8.59 2.19 20.23
C GLN A 233 8.93 1.43 18.95
N LEU A 234 9.17 0.13 19.08
CA LEU A 234 9.40 -0.77 17.95
C LEU A 234 8.46 -1.97 18.09
N ASN A 235 7.64 -2.19 17.07
CA ASN A 235 6.75 -3.34 16.98
C ASN A 235 7.07 -4.15 15.72
N GLN A 236 6.92 -5.46 15.78
CA GLN A 236 6.92 -6.34 14.62
C GLN A 236 5.51 -6.85 14.38
N LEU A 237 5.03 -6.70 13.15
CA LEU A 237 3.81 -7.35 12.67
C LEU A 237 4.17 -8.51 11.75
N GLN A 238 3.63 -9.69 12.05
CA GLN A 238 3.67 -10.88 11.21
C GLN A 238 2.26 -11.39 11.03
N ALA A 239 1.79 -11.45 9.79
CA ALA A 239 0.48 -11.96 9.45
C ALA A 239 0.57 -13.18 8.53
N TRP A 240 -0.49 -14.00 8.54
CA TRP A 240 -0.66 -15.14 7.63
C TRP A 240 -2.02 -15.02 6.97
N ARG A 241 -2.09 -15.34 5.69
CA ARG A 241 -3.37 -15.42 4.97
C ARG A 241 -3.71 -16.87 4.65
N GLY A 242 -4.97 -17.23 4.79
CA GLY A 242 -5.47 -18.53 4.38
C GLY A 242 -5.32 -18.73 2.88
N GLN A 243 -4.69 -19.82 2.49
CA GLN A 243 -4.59 -20.26 1.09
C GLN A 243 -5.30 -21.61 0.93
N PRO A 244 -6.27 -21.73 -0.01
CA PRO A 244 -6.96 -22.98 -0.23
C PRO A 244 -6.00 -24.08 -0.73
N LEU A 245 -6.18 -25.27 -0.19
CA LEU A 245 -5.64 -26.53 -0.68
C LEU A 245 -6.77 -27.40 -1.24
N SER A 246 -6.45 -28.55 -1.81
CA SER A 246 -7.46 -29.50 -2.32
C SER A 246 -8.39 -30.02 -1.22
N ASP A 247 -7.89 -30.14 0.01
CA ASP A 247 -8.57 -30.77 1.15
C ASP A 247 -8.61 -29.87 2.41
N GLY A 248 -8.28 -28.58 2.26
CA GLY A 248 -8.28 -27.67 3.41
C GLY A 248 -7.74 -26.29 3.12
N THR A 249 -7.29 -25.61 4.17
CA THR A 249 -6.68 -24.28 4.10
C THR A 249 -5.36 -24.29 4.84
N ARG A 250 -4.29 -23.89 4.16
CA ARG A 250 -3.01 -23.61 4.82
C ARG A 250 -2.87 -22.13 5.12
N LEU A 251 -2.13 -21.80 6.15
CA LEU A 251 -1.70 -20.43 6.41
C LEU A 251 -0.39 -20.14 5.66
N ALA A 252 -0.40 -19.12 4.79
CA ALA A 252 0.78 -18.62 4.11
C ALA A 252 1.30 -17.37 4.80
N PRO A 253 2.58 -17.31 5.19
CA PRO A 253 3.14 -16.13 5.84
C PRO A 253 3.26 -14.97 4.86
N MET A 254 2.98 -13.78 5.34
CA MET A 254 3.32 -12.52 4.67
C MET A 254 4.72 -12.07 5.12
N ASN A 255 5.33 -11.18 4.35
CA ASN A 255 6.58 -10.55 4.80
C ASN A 255 6.32 -9.76 6.08
N PRO A 256 7.11 -9.96 7.14
CA PRO A 256 6.98 -9.18 8.37
C PRO A 256 7.34 -7.71 8.10
N ILE A 257 6.72 -6.82 8.85
CA ILE A 257 7.12 -5.43 8.90
C ILE A 257 7.54 -5.06 10.32
N LEU A 258 8.48 -4.16 10.41
CA LEU A 258 8.89 -3.50 11.66
C LEU A 258 8.31 -2.09 11.64
N SER A 259 7.45 -1.77 12.61
CA SER A 259 6.92 -0.41 12.78
C SER A 259 7.76 0.29 13.85
N LEU A 260 8.54 1.28 13.41
CA LEU A 260 9.32 2.14 14.29
C LEU A 260 8.55 3.44 14.48
N LYS A 261 8.09 3.69 15.72
CA LYS A 261 7.31 4.87 16.08
C LYS A 261 8.14 5.77 16.99
N GLY A 262 8.18 7.05 16.69
CA GLY A 262 8.75 8.09 17.54
C GLY A 262 7.70 9.13 17.90
N THR A 263 7.55 9.42 19.21
CA THR A 263 6.65 10.47 19.73
C THR A 263 7.48 11.58 20.30
N LYS A 264 7.29 12.79 19.79
CA LYS A 264 7.98 14.00 20.27
C LYS A 264 7.30 14.51 21.55
N SER A 265 8.09 14.75 22.56
CA SER A 265 7.61 15.34 23.82
C SER A 265 7.10 16.75 23.65
#